data_ac68ad82b5d0578fd570c8c443630f1e
#
_entry.id   ac68ad82b5d0578fd570c8c443630f1e
#
_cell.length_a   1.000
_cell.length_b   1.000
_cell.length_c   1.000
_cell.angle_alpha   90.00
_cell.angle_beta   90.00
_cell.angle_gamma   90.00
#
_symmetry.space_group_name_H-M   'P 1'
#
loop_
_entity.id
_entity.type
_entity.pdbx_description
1 polymer ?
#
loop_
_entity_poly.entity_id
_entity_poly.type
_entity_poly.pdbx_seq_one_letter_code
_entity_poly.pdbx_strand_id
1 'polypeptide(L)'
;MSAQIIRGKRILVVEDEPIIAGLLADMLMADGHEVDTVNTGRAALERLADQAYDLIVSDLRMPVLDGRGLYRELQANRPELLRRILFVTGSALDPGNEEFLERTGVPWLAKPFTIGDLHRLTQKVLAGG
;
A
#
# COMPACT_ATOMS: atom_id res chain seq x y z
N MET A 1 -6.17 23.20 -17.31
CA MET A 1 -5.52 23.30 -16.00
C MET A 1 -4.99 21.94 -15.59
N SER A 2 -3.72 21.84 -15.27
CA SER A 2 -3.15 20.57 -14.86
C SER A 2 -3.38 20.35 -13.37
N ALA A 3 -3.59 19.08 -13.00
CA ALA A 3 -3.70 18.70 -11.61
C ALA A 3 -2.33 18.89 -10.94
N GLN A 4 -2.34 19.32 -9.70
CA GLN A 4 -1.12 19.42 -8.92
C GLN A 4 -0.65 18.03 -8.49
N ILE A 5 0.64 17.80 -8.59
CA ILE A 5 1.26 16.57 -8.10
C ILE A 5 1.38 16.67 -6.58
N ILE A 6 0.84 15.68 -5.89
CA ILE A 6 0.91 15.59 -4.44
C ILE A 6 2.29 15.09 -4.04
N ARG A 7 2.94 15.78 -3.12
CA ARG A 7 4.28 15.45 -2.59
C ARG A 7 4.31 15.61 -1.09
N GLY A 8 5.39 15.16 -0.47
CA GLY A 8 5.63 15.39 0.95
C GLY A 8 4.74 14.58 1.87
N LYS A 9 4.18 13.49 1.38
CA LYS A 9 3.33 12.63 2.20
C LYS A 9 4.17 11.54 2.85
N ARG A 10 3.67 11.00 3.96
CA ARG A 10 4.34 9.90 4.65
C ARG A 10 3.68 8.59 4.24
N ILE A 11 4.48 7.67 3.71
CA ILE A 11 4.01 6.41 3.14
C ILE A 11 4.66 5.25 3.87
N LEU A 12 3.85 4.25 4.23
CA LEU A 12 4.33 3.01 4.81
C LEU A 12 4.27 1.92 3.74
N VAL A 13 5.41 1.32 3.44
CA VAL A 13 5.51 0.19 2.53
C VAL A 13 5.59 -1.09 3.35
N VAL A 14 4.71 -2.04 3.07
CA VAL A 14 4.63 -3.33 3.76
C VAL A 14 4.95 -4.43 2.75
N GLU A 15 6.16 -4.96 2.80
CA GLU A 15 6.65 -5.91 1.81
C GLU A 15 7.74 -6.78 2.41
N ASP A 16 7.57 -8.10 2.33
CA ASP A 16 8.52 -9.05 2.92
C ASP A 16 9.76 -9.29 2.06
N GLU A 17 9.74 -8.97 0.77
CA GLU A 17 10.89 -9.11 -0.10
C GLU A 17 11.72 -7.81 -0.08
N PRO A 18 12.95 -7.84 0.46
CA PRO A 18 13.74 -6.61 0.62
C PRO A 18 14.00 -5.85 -0.68
N ILE A 19 14.21 -6.58 -1.78
CA ILE A 19 14.48 -5.94 -3.07
C ILE A 19 13.26 -5.17 -3.55
N ILE A 20 12.08 -5.76 -3.43
CA ILE A 20 10.83 -5.10 -3.85
C ILE A 20 10.51 -3.93 -2.92
N ALA A 21 10.69 -4.11 -1.61
CA ALA A 21 10.50 -3.04 -0.64
C ALA A 21 11.39 -1.84 -0.95
N GLY A 22 12.67 -2.09 -1.24
CA GLY A 22 13.61 -1.04 -1.60
C GLY A 22 13.23 -0.33 -2.89
N LEU A 23 12.78 -1.09 -3.89
CA LEU A 23 12.36 -0.53 -5.17
C LEU A 23 11.14 0.39 -4.99
N LEU A 24 10.13 -0.08 -4.26
CA LEU A 24 8.94 0.73 -3.97
C LEU A 24 9.32 2.01 -3.22
N ALA A 25 10.17 1.88 -2.20
CA ALA A 25 10.62 3.03 -1.42
C ALA A 25 11.35 4.04 -2.29
N ASP A 26 12.26 3.58 -3.15
CA ASP A 26 13.02 4.47 -4.03
C ASP A 26 12.11 5.21 -5.00
N MET A 27 11.13 4.52 -5.58
CA MET A 27 10.19 5.14 -6.51
C MET A 27 9.34 6.20 -5.83
N LEU A 28 8.85 5.91 -4.61
CA LEU A 28 8.00 6.85 -3.87
C LEU A 28 8.81 8.04 -3.33
N MET A 29 10.05 7.80 -2.91
CA MET A 29 10.94 8.90 -2.51
C MET A 29 11.29 9.80 -3.69
N ALA A 30 11.47 9.23 -4.88
CA ALA A 30 11.70 10.02 -6.09
C ALA A 30 10.52 10.93 -6.40
N ASP A 31 9.31 10.55 -5.99
CA ASP A 31 8.12 11.38 -6.13
C ASP A 31 7.97 12.43 -5.02
N GLY A 32 8.96 12.53 -4.14
CA GLY A 32 8.98 13.56 -3.10
C GLY A 32 8.31 13.18 -1.79
N HIS A 33 8.10 11.89 -1.52
CA HIS A 33 7.47 11.43 -0.28
C HIS A 33 8.50 10.93 0.73
N GLU A 34 8.11 10.91 2.00
CA GLU A 34 8.85 10.21 3.05
C GLU A 34 8.33 8.79 3.13
N VAL A 35 9.22 7.81 3.17
CA VAL A 35 8.84 6.40 3.10
C VAL A 35 9.49 5.61 4.23
N ASP A 36 8.67 4.86 4.96
CA ASP A 36 9.14 3.85 5.90
C ASP A 36 8.79 2.47 5.34
N THR A 37 9.61 1.48 5.60
CA THR A 37 9.35 0.11 5.16
C THR A 37 9.27 -0.82 6.35
N VAL A 38 8.34 -1.76 6.30
CA VAL A 38 8.24 -2.88 7.24
C VAL A 38 8.05 -4.16 6.43
N ASN A 39 8.37 -5.29 7.02
CA ASN A 39 8.40 -6.55 6.29
C ASN A 39 7.28 -7.53 6.65
N THR A 40 6.39 -7.16 7.55
CA THR A 40 5.24 -8.00 7.92
C THR A 40 4.03 -7.12 8.20
N GLY A 41 2.83 -7.73 8.11
CA GLY A 41 1.60 -7.03 8.49
C GLY A 41 1.56 -6.67 9.96
N ARG A 42 2.15 -7.51 10.82
CA ARG A 42 2.22 -7.21 12.24
C ARG A 42 3.08 -5.98 12.52
N ALA A 43 4.26 -5.90 11.89
CA ALA A 43 5.10 -4.72 12.02
C ALA A 43 4.40 -3.46 11.50
N ALA A 44 3.58 -3.62 10.45
CA ALA A 44 2.79 -2.51 9.95
C ALA A 44 1.79 -2.01 11.00
N LEU A 45 1.08 -2.92 11.66
CA LEU A 45 0.13 -2.54 12.70
C LEU A 45 0.80 -1.82 13.86
N GLU A 46 1.97 -2.29 14.27
CA GLU A 46 2.75 -1.65 15.33
C GLU A 46 3.17 -0.23 14.91
N ARG A 47 3.64 -0.08 13.70
CA ARG A 47 4.04 1.24 13.18
C ARG A 47 2.86 2.20 13.08
N LEU A 48 1.71 1.71 12.61
CA LEU A 48 0.50 2.50 12.47
C LEU A 48 -0.08 2.93 13.83
N ALA A 49 0.21 2.18 14.90
CA ALA A 49 -0.18 2.57 16.25
C ALA A 49 0.63 3.75 16.77
N ASP A 50 1.87 3.89 16.31
CA ASP A 50 2.81 4.92 16.80
C ASP A 50 2.88 6.16 15.93
N GLN A 51 2.61 6.03 14.63
CA GLN A 51 2.77 7.12 13.68
C GLN A 51 1.60 7.22 12.72
N ALA A 52 1.32 8.44 12.27
CA ALA A 52 0.33 8.67 11.23
C ALA A 52 0.98 8.53 9.85
N TYR A 53 0.26 7.89 8.94
CA TYR A 53 0.67 7.75 7.54
C TYR A 53 -0.47 8.20 6.64
N ASP A 54 -0.07 8.79 5.50
CA ASP A 54 -1.04 9.24 4.50
C ASP A 54 -1.41 8.14 3.52
N LEU A 55 -0.55 7.14 3.39
CA LEU A 55 -0.75 6.03 2.46
C LEU A 55 -0.05 4.79 2.97
N ILE A 56 -0.67 3.64 2.75
CA ILE A 56 -0.11 2.32 3.02
C ILE A 56 -0.04 1.57 1.70
N VAL A 57 1.15 1.14 1.30
CA VAL A 57 1.37 0.34 0.10
C VAL A 57 1.78 -1.05 0.55
N SER A 58 0.94 -2.04 0.34
CA SER A 58 1.17 -3.39 0.88
C SER A 58 1.06 -4.46 -0.18
N ASP A 59 1.85 -5.51 -0.05
CA ASP A 59 1.62 -6.74 -0.78
C ASP A 59 0.45 -7.49 -0.14
N LEU A 60 -0.24 -8.30 -0.93
CA LEU A 60 -1.28 -9.20 -0.41
C LEU A 60 -0.69 -10.45 0.22
N ARG A 61 0.45 -10.91 -0.28
CA ARG A 61 1.04 -12.18 0.14
C ARG A 61 2.26 -11.92 1.01
N MET A 62 2.12 -12.15 2.32
CA MET A 62 3.19 -12.00 3.28
C MET A 62 3.05 -13.06 4.37
N PRO A 63 4.16 -13.48 5.00
CA PRO A 63 4.08 -14.43 6.12
C PRO A 63 3.44 -13.78 7.35
N VAL A 64 2.91 -14.60 8.24
CA VAL A 64 2.32 -14.28 9.54
C VAL A 64 1.00 -13.54 9.40
N LEU A 65 1.01 -12.30 8.94
CA LEU A 65 -0.21 -11.52 8.69
C LEU A 65 -0.10 -10.94 7.29
N ASP A 66 -0.90 -11.46 6.36
CA ASP A 66 -0.88 -11.01 4.96
C ASP A 66 -1.70 -9.74 4.76
N GLY A 67 -1.73 -9.25 3.51
CA GLY A 67 -2.43 -8.00 3.20
C GLY A 67 -3.91 -8.04 3.50
N ARG A 68 -4.57 -9.18 3.28
CA ARG A 68 -5.99 -9.32 3.62
C ARG A 68 -6.19 -9.28 5.12
N GLY A 69 -5.31 -9.92 5.88
CA GLY A 69 -5.34 -9.89 7.33
C GLY A 69 -5.10 -8.48 7.86
N LEU A 70 -4.14 -7.78 7.28
CA LEU A 70 -3.88 -6.38 7.64
C LEU A 70 -5.12 -5.52 7.38
N TYR A 71 -5.76 -5.69 6.23
CA TYR A 71 -6.98 -4.96 5.89
C TYR A 71 -8.08 -5.23 6.92
N ARG A 72 -8.29 -6.50 7.29
CA ARG A 72 -9.31 -6.86 8.29
C ARG A 72 -9.02 -6.26 9.66
N GLU A 73 -7.76 -6.25 10.09
CA GLU A 73 -7.38 -5.65 11.36
C GLU A 73 -7.66 -4.14 11.34
N LEU A 74 -7.34 -3.46 10.24
CA LEU A 74 -7.62 -2.04 10.11
C LEU A 74 -9.11 -1.76 10.06
N GLN A 75 -9.88 -2.62 9.38
CA GLN A 75 -11.33 -2.49 9.32
C GLN A 75 -11.96 -2.56 10.71
N ALA A 76 -11.44 -3.45 11.55
CA ALA A 76 -11.97 -3.63 12.91
C ALA A 76 -11.54 -2.50 13.86
N ASN A 77 -10.32 -2.00 13.73
CA ASN A 77 -9.70 -1.13 14.73
C ASN A 77 -9.42 0.30 14.26
N ARG A 78 -9.16 0.48 12.98
CA ARG A 78 -8.80 1.78 12.40
C ARG A 78 -9.44 1.94 11.02
N PRO A 79 -10.80 1.93 10.94
CA PRO A 79 -11.47 1.93 9.63
C PRO A 79 -11.18 3.17 8.79
N GLU A 80 -10.80 4.28 9.40
CA GLU A 80 -10.44 5.49 8.67
C GLU A 80 -9.21 5.29 7.76
N LEU A 81 -8.38 4.28 8.05
CA LEU A 81 -7.19 4.01 7.24
C LEU A 81 -7.49 3.20 5.97
N LEU A 82 -8.69 2.65 5.85
CA LEU A 82 -9.05 1.86 4.66
C LEU A 82 -9.06 2.68 3.37
N ARG A 83 -9.20 3.99 3.48
CA ARG A 83 -9.13 4.89 2.32
C ARG A 83 -7.70 5.18 1.89
N ARG A 84 -6.74 4.78 2.70
CA ARG A 84 -5.33 5.12 2.52
C ARG A 84 -4.49 3.92 2.18
N ILE A 85 -5.10 2.82 1.73
CA ILE A 85 -4.36 1.61 1.41
C ILE A 85 -4.48 1.27 -0.06
N LEU A 86 -3.36 0.86 -0.66
CA LEU A 86 -3.36 0.23 -1.97
C LEU A 86 -2.48 -1.02 -1.90
N PHE A 87 -2.80 -2.00 -2.73
CA PHE A 87 -2.04 -3.23 -2.79
C PHE A 87 -1.21 -3.31 -4.06
N VAL A 88 -0.01 -3.88 -3.93
CA VAL A 88 0.85 -4.19 -5.06
C VAL A 88 1.13 -5.69 -4.98
N THR A 89 0.68 -6.46 -5.96
CA THR A 89 0.71 -7.91 -5.81
C THR A 89 0.93 -8.65 -7.12
N GLY A 90 1.66 -9.78 -7.05
CA GLY A 90 1.77 -10.75 -8.14
C GLY A 90 0.74 -11.85 -8.07
N SER A 91 -0.13 -11.85 -7.05
CA SER A 91 -1.08 -12.93 -6.79
C SER A 91 -2.55 -12.49 -6.86
N ALA A 92 -2.83 -11.44 -7.64
CA ALA A 92 -4.18 -10.88 -7.75
C ALA A 92 -5.22 -11.89 -8.27
N LEU A 93 -4.80 -12.82 -9.12
CA LEU A 93 -5.69 -13.81 -9.71
C LEU A 93 -5.88 -15.07 -8.86
N ASP A 94 -5.16 -15.21 -7.74
CA ASP A 94 -5.39 -16.31 -6.81
C ASP A 94 -6.82 -16.17 -6.28
N PRO A 95 -7.60 -17.29 -6.18
CA PRO A 95 -9.04 -17.19 -5.92
C PRO A 95 -9.46 -16.34 -4.73
N GLY A 96 -8.81 -16.49 -3.61
CA GLY A 96 -9.14 -15.69 -2.43
C GLY A 96 -8.81 -14.22 -2.59
N ASN A 97 -7.74 -13.90 -3.30
CA ASN A 97 -7.31 -12.53 -3.51
C ASN A 97 -8.20 -11.81 -4.51
N GLU A 98 -8.58 -12.49 -5.59
CA GLU A 98 -9.48 -11.91 -6.59
C GLU A 98 -10.81 -11.52 -5.96
N GLU A 99 -11.41 -12.42 -5.20
CA GLU A 99 -12.66 -12.14 -4.51
C GLU A 99 -12.51 -10.97 -3.53
N PHE A 100 -11.42 -10.95 -2.77
CA PHE A 100 -11.15 -9.88 -1.82
C PHE A 100 -11.05 -8.52 -2.51
N LEU A 101 -10.30 -8.45 -3.61
CA LEU A 101 -10.11 -7.20 -4.34
C LEU A 101 -11.42 -6.69 -4.95
N GLU A 102 -12.24 -7.60 -5.49
CA GLU A 102 -13.54 -7.24 -6.03
C GLU A 102 -14.51 -6.78 -4.95
N ARG A 103 -14.58 -7.51 -3.86
CA ARG A 103 -15.51 -7.22 -2.76
C ARG A 103 -15.20 -5.90 -2.07
N THR A 104 -13.94 -5.61 -1.85
CA THR A 104 -13.53 -4.39 -1.14
C THR A 104 -13.42 -3.18 -2.03
N GLY A 105 -13.18 -3.38 -3.33
CA GLY A 105 -12.92 -2.27 -4.25
C GLY A 105 -11.63 -1.53 -3.94
N VAL A 106 -10.74 -2.10 -3.11
CA VAL A 106 -9.49 -1.45 -2.75
C VAL A 106 -8.60 -1.30 -3.99
N PRO A 107 -7.92 -0.16 -4.15
CA PRO A 107 -7.03 0.01 -5.30
C PRO A 107 -5.86 -0.97 -5.25
N TRP A 108 -5.49 -1.49 -6.40
CA TRP A 108 -4.37 -2.42 -6.47
C TRP A 108 -3.64 -2.34 -7.81
N LEU A 109 -2.41 -2.81 -7.80
CA LEU A 109 -1.51 -2.77 -8.94
C LEU A 109 -0.83 -4.14 -9.07
N ALA A 110 -0.84 -4.70 -10.29
CA ALA A 110 -0.22 -6.01 -10.54
C ALA A 110 1.29 -5.88 -10.69
N LYS A 111 2.03 -6.84 -10.15
CA LYS A 111 3.45 -7.02 -10.43
C LYS A 111 3.61 -7.82 -11.72
N PRO A 112 4.54 -7.48 -12.62
CA PRO A 112 5.42 -6.32 -12.55
C PRO A 112 4.70 -5.03 -12.93
N PHE A 113 5.13 -3.92 -12.35
CA PHE A 113 4.53 -2.61 -12.60
C PHE A 113 5.61 -1.63 -13.05
N THR A 114 5.20 -0.53 -13.69
CA THR A 114 6.12 0.54 -14.06
C THR A 114 6.10 1.65 -13.01
N ILE A 115 7.14 2.50 -13.04
CA ILE A 115 7.18 3.70 -12.19
C ILE A 115 5.93 4.55 -12.45
N GLY A 116 5.55 4.71 -13.72
CA GLY A 116 4.37 5.49 -14.09
C GLY A 116 3.08 4.93 -13.53
N ASP A 117 2.93 3.59 -13.53
CA ASP A 117 1.74 2.94 -12.96
C ASP A 117 1.64 3.22 -11.46
N LEU A 118 2.74 3.05 -10.74
CA LEU A 118 2.77 3.29 -9.30
C LEU A 118 2.49 4.76 -9.00
N HIS A 119 3.13 5.67 -9.72
CA HIS A 119 2.93 7.10 -9.54
C HIS A 119 1.45 7.48 -9.72
N ARG A 120 0.83 7.03 -10.80
CA ARG A 120 -0.58 7.38 -11.09
C ARG A 120 -1.52 6.87 -10.01
N LEU A 121 -1.35 5.62 -9.58
CA LEU A 121 -2.22 5.05 -8.57
C LEU A 121 -2.00 5.73 -7.21
N THR A 122 -0.75 5.98 -6.85
CA THR A 122 -0.41 6.69 -5.62
C THR A 122 -1.06 8.06 -5.58
N GLN A 123 -0.93 8.84 -6.65
CA GLN A 123 -1.54 10.16 -6.74
C GLN A 123 -3.05 10.10 -6.60
N LYS A 124 -3.67 9.11 -7.22
CA LYS A 124 -5.13 8.94 -7.15
C LYS A 124 -5.59 8.66 -5.72
N VAL A 125 -4.92 7.76 -5.02
CA VAL A 125 -5.28 7.41 -3.65
C VAL A 125 -5.03 8.58 -2.70
N LEU A 126 -3.90 9.27 -2.85
CA LEU A 126 -3.58 10.43 -2.02
C LEU A 126 -4.55 11.57 -2.23
N ALA A 127 -5.14 11.68 -3.41
CA ALA A 127 -6.13 12.71 -3.70
C ALA A 127 -7.53 12.35 -3.15
N GLY A 128 -7.67 11.22 -2.49
CA GLY A 128 -8.94 10.83 -1.85
C GLY A 128 -9.82 9.98 -2.74
N GLY A 129 -9.22 9.42 -3.75
CA GLY A 129 -10.04 8.60 -4.51
C GLY A 129 -9.91 8.12 -5.69
#